data_520202ff605b669dc87ea72da5d00f85
#
_entry.id   520202ff605b669dc87ea72da5d00f85
#
_cell.length_a   1.000
_cell.length_b   1.000
_cell.length_c   1.000
_cell.angle_alpha   90.00
_cell.angle_beta   90.00
_cell.angle_gamma   90.00
#
_symmetry.space_group_name_H-M   'P 1'
#
loop_
_entity.id
_entity.type
_entity.pdbx_description
1 polymer ?
#
loop_
_entity_poly.entity_id
_entity_poly.type
_entity_poly.pdbx_seq_one_letter_code
_entity_poly.pdbx_strand_id
1 'polypeptide(L)'
;MRQIRWTTEAANQLETTVKHIQQDNPAAARNVAQAVIDSIEQLASFPGLGRPGEVKGTRELVSPPYVVVYRSTEEIVEILRIWHGAQDWR
;
A
#
# COMPACT_ATOMS: atom_id res chain seq x y z
N MET A 1 14.71 6.19 -11.22
CA MET A 1 13.78 5.99 -10.07
C MET A 1 12.41 6.54 -10.41
N ARG A 2 11.36 5.74 -10.24
CA ARG A 2 10.01 6.17 -10.53
C ARG A 2 9.45 7.03 -9.42
N GLN A 3 8.52 7.92 -9.77
CA GLN A 3 7.83 8.75 -8.80
C GLN A 3 6.64 7.99 -8.22
N ILE A 4 6.46 8.05 -6.90
CA ILE A 4 5.31 7.43 -6.25
C ILE A 4 4.15 8.41 -6.26
N ARG A 5 2.99 7.96 -6.73
CA ARG A 5 1.78 8.76 -6.75
C ARG A 5 0.65 8.02 -6.03
N TRP A 6 0.05 8.66 -5.06
CA TRP A 6 -1.05 8.09 -4.29
C TRP A 6 -2.38 8.54 -4.87
N THR A 7 -3.29 7.59 -5.07
CA THR A 7 -4.68 7.94 -5.36
C THR A 7 -5.33 8.42 -4.08
N THR A 8 -6.40 9.19 -4.22
CA THR A 8 -7.19 9.64 -3.06
C THR A 8 -7.73 8.47 -2.28
N GLU A 9 -8.18 7.42 -2.97
CA GLU A 9 -8.69 6.20 -2.32
C GLU A 9 -7.62 5.57 -1.44
N ALA A 10 -6.42 5.37 -1.97
CA ALA A 10 -5.34 4.73 -1.21
C ALA A 10 -4.93 5.58 0.00
N ALA A 11 -4.82 6.89 -0.18
CA ALA A 11 -4.46 7.79 0.92
C ALA A 11 -5.52 7.75 2.03
N ASN A 12 -6.80 7.77 1.66
CA ASN A 12 -7.89 7.70 2.63
C ASN A 12 -7.92 6.36 3.35
N GLN A 13 -7.63 5.28 2.65
CA GLN A 13 -7.60 3.94 3.25
C GLN A 13 -6.49 3.83 4.28
N LEU A 14 -5.31 4.35 3.98
CA LEU A 14 -4.22 4.34 4.96
C LEU A 14 -4.57 5.19 6.17
N GLU A 15 -5.10 6.39 5.95
CA GLU A 15 -5.50 7.28 7.03
C GLU A 15 -6.55 6.64 7.93
N THR A 16 -7.58 6.04 7.35
CA THR A 16 -8.64 5.36 8.11
C THR A 16 -8.07 4.22 8.94
N THR A 17 -7.17 3.43 8.35
CA THR A 17 -6.50 2.32 9.03
C THR A 17 -5.70 2.82 10.23
N VAL A 18 -4.90 3.86 10.02
CA VAL A 18 -4.06 4.43 11.07
C VAL A 18 -4.92 4.96 12.21
N LYS A 19 -5.98 5.69 11.89
CA LYS A 19 -6.89 6.22 12.91
C LYS A 19 -7.55 5.12 13.72
N HIS A 20 -7.94 4.04 13.07
CA HIS A 20 -8.56 2.90 13.74
C HIS A 20 -7.60 2.26 14.75
N ILE A 21 -6.37 2.02 14.35
CA ILE A 21 -5.35 1.45 15.23
C ILE A 21 -4.99 2.41 16.35
N GLN A 22 -4.93 3.70 16.04
CA GLN A 22 -4.54 4.75 16.99
C GLN A 22 -5.47 4.82 18.20
N GLN A 23 -6.73 4.46 18.03
CA GLN A 23 -7.70 4.45 19.12
C GLN A 23 -7.30 3.48 20.22
N ASP A 24 -6.69 2.36 19.86
CA ASP A 24 -6.29 1.34 20.82
C ASP A 24 -4.80 1.41 21.16
N ASN A 25 -3.96 1.75 20.18
CA ASN A 25 -2.51 1.69 20.35
C ASN A 25 -1.81 2.70 19.44
N PRO A 26 -1.56 3.94 19.92
CA PRO A 26 -0.91 4.96 19.10
C PRO A 26 0.48 4.57 18.58
N ALA A 27 1.25 3.84 19.37
CA ALA A 27 2.59 3.41 18.95
C ALA A 27 2.50 2.41 17.80
N ALA A 28 1.57 1.46 17.89
CA ALA A 28 1.35 0.49 16.81
C ALA A 28 0.88 1.19 15.53
N ALA A 29 0.04 2.21 15.66
CA ALA A 29 -0.43 2.97 14.50
C ALA A 29 0.72 3.61 13.74
N ARG A 30 1.67 4.22 14.44
CA ARG A 30 2.84 4.82 13.82
C ARG A 30 3.71 3.77 13.13
N ASN A 31 3.90 2.62 13.79
CA ASN A 31 4.71 1.54 13.24
C ASN A 31 4.10 0.97 11.97
N VAL A 32 2.78 0.79 11.95
CA VAL A 32 2.06 0.29 10.78
C VAL A 32 2.18 1.28 9.62
N ALA A 33 1.91 2.56 9.89
CA ALA A 33 2.00 3.59 8.85
C ALA A 33 3.41 3.63 8.25
N GLN A 34 4.43 3.62 9.10
CA GLN A 34 5.81 3.67 8.63
C GLN A 34 6.19 2.44 7.81
N ALA A 35 5.78 1.25 8.27
CA ALA A 35 6.08 0.01 7.56
C ALA A 35 5.44 0.01 6.16
N VAL A 36 4.18 0.45 6.05
CA VAL A 36 3.50 0.52 4.77
C VAL A 36 4.18 1.52 3.85
N ILE A 37 4.50 2.70 4.36
CA ILE A 37 5.15 3.75 3.56
C ILE A 37 6.53 3.28 3.09
N ASP A 38 7.32 2.68 3.97
CA ASP A 38 8.65 2.18 3.62
C ASP A 38 8.56 1.11 2.52
N SER A 39 7.58 0.21 2.63
CA SER A 39 7.37 -0.82 1.61
C SER A 39 7.03 -0.19 0.26
N ILE A 40 6.16 0.82 0.26
CA ILE A 40 5.76 1.52 -0.97
C ILE A 40 6.94 2.25 -1.60
N GLU A 41 7.78 2.88 -0.79
CA GLU A 41 8.92 3.64 -1.31
C GLU A 41 9.92 2.76 -2.05
N GLN A 42 10.03 1.49 -1.69
CA GLN A 42 10.88 0.54 -2.41
C GLN A 42 10.43 0.36 -3.86
N LEU A 43 9.14 0.58 -4.13
CA LEU A 43 8.60 0.42 -5.48
C LEU A 43 9.15 1.45 -6.47
N ALA A 44 9.65 2.57 -5.98
CA ALA A 44 10.27 3.57 -6.85
C ALA A 44 11.48 2.99 -7.58
N SER A 45 12.25 2.14 -6.91
CA SER A 45 13.42 1.48 -7.47
C SER A 45 13.12 0.07 -8.00
N PHE A 46 12.15 -0.61 -7.40
CA PHE A 46 11.82 -2.00 -7.72
C PHE A 46 10.31 -2.17 -7.97
N PRO A 47 9.77 -1.61 -9.07
CA PRO A 47 8.32 -1.65 -9.31
C PRO A 47 7.77 -3.05 -9.55
N GLY A 48 8.62 -4.00 -9.88
CA GLY A 48 8.21 -5.40 -10.06
C GLY A 48 8.19 -6.23 -8.77
N LEU A 49 8.41 -5.60 -7.61
CA LEU A 49 8.54 -6.30 -6.34
C LEU A 49 7.25 -7.03 -5.94
N GLY A 50 6.08 -6.46 -6.23
CA GLY A 50 4.81 -7.08 -5.91
C GLY A 50 4.46 -8.21 -6.87
N ARG A 51 3.58 -9.11 -6.43
CA ARG A 51 3.05 -10.20 -7.27
C ARG A 51 1.99 -9.64 -8.22
N PRO A 52 1.70 -10.34 -9.34
CA PRO A 52 0.62 -9.92 -10.23
C PRO A 52 -0.72 -9.85 -9.47
N GLY A 53 -1.46 -8.77 -9.70
CA GLY A 53 -2.76 -8.57 -9.07
C GLY A 53 -3.89 -9.24 -9.87
N GLU A 54 -5.10 -9.20 -9.30
CA GLU A 54 -6.27 -9.79 -9.96
C GLU A 54 -6.65 -9.03 -11.23
N VAL A 55 -6.53 -7.71 -11.20
CA VAL A 55 -6.80 -6.89 -12.38
C VAL A 55 -5.53 -6.82 -13.21
N LYS A 56 -5.67 -7.08 -14.50
CA LYS A 56 -4.54 -7.06 -15.42
C LYS A 56 -3.82 -5.72 -15.36
N GLY A 57 -2.50 -5.77 -15.26
CA GLY A 57 -1.67 -4.58 -15.17
C GLY A 57 -1.43 -4.09 -13.76
N THR A 58 -2.08 -4.69 -12.77
CA THR A 58 -1.85 -4.34 -11.36
C THR A 58 -0.93 -5.35 -10.69
N ARG A 59 -0.35 -4.91 -9.57
CA ARG A 59 0.46 -5.77 -8.69
C ARG A 59 0.05 -5.55 -7.25
N GLU A 60 0.36 -6.53 -6.43
CA GLU A 60 0.05 -6.50 -5.00
C GLU A 60 1.34 -6.67 -4.21
N LEU A 61 1.64 -5.68 -3.38
CA LEU A 61 2.77 -5.75 -2.45
C LEU A 61 2.23 -6.06 -1.07
N VAL A 62 2.71 -7.15 -0.47
CA VAL A 62 2.28 -7.53 0.88
C VAL A 62 3.19 -6.85 1.89
N SER A 63 2.58 -6.02 2.73
CA SER A 63 3.22 -5.40 3.90
C SER A 63 2.37 -5.81 5.09
N PRO A 64 2.65 -6.99 5.69
CA PRO A 64 1.73 -7.60 6.64
C PRO A 64 1.33 -6.67 7.77
N PRO A 65 0.05 -6.67 8.16
CA PRO A 65 -1.06 -7.46 7.63
C PRO A 65 -1.77 -6.83 6.42
N TYR A 66 -1.15 -5.84 5.78
CA TYR A 66 -1.79 -5.07 4.70
C TYR A 66 -1.30 -5.49 3.33
N VAL A 67 -2.15 -5.24 2.34
CA VAL A 67 -1.83 -5.47 0.93
C VAL A 67 -1.98 -4.14 0.21
N VAL A 68 -0.95 -3.77 -0.55
CA VAL A 68 -0.92 -2.55 -1.34
C VAL A 68 -1.11 -2.93 -2.81
N VAL A 69 -2.18 -2.45 -3.41
CA VAL A 69 -2.44 -2.66 -4.84
C VAL A 69 -1.91 -1.45 -5.61
N TYR A 70 -1.10 -1.70 -6.60
CA TYR A 70 -0.49 -0.62 -7.37
C TYR A 70 -0.31 -1.03 -8.84
N ARG A 71 0.00 -0.06 -9.66
CA ARG A 71 0.47 -0.31 -11.02
C ARG A 71 1.59 0.67 -11.34
N SER A 72 2.46 0.28 -12.25
CA SER A 72 3.59 1.13 -12.61
C SER A 72 3.65 1.35 -14.11
N THR A 73 4.13 2.53 -14.47
CA THR A 73 4.54 2.87 -15.82
C THR A 73 6.04 3.10 -15.77
N GLU A 74 6.62 3.55 -16.86
CA GLU A 74 8.06 3.85 -16.89
C GLU A 74 8.44 4.99 -15.96
N GLU A 75 7.49 5.87 -15.65
CA GLU A 75 7.77 7.11 -14.90
C GLU A 75 7.20 7.11 -13.50
N ILE A 76 6.07 6.44 -13.27
CA ILE A 76 5.37 6.50 -12.00
C ILE A 76 4.97 5.12 -11.48
N VAL A 77 4.84 5.05 -10.15
CA VAL A 77 4.17 3.96 -9.46
C VAL A 77 2.92 4.56 -8.82
N GLU A 78 1.76 4.11 -9.24
CA GLU A 78 0.49 4.62 -8.74
C GLU A 78 -0.09 3.66 -7.71
N ILE A 79 -0.30 4.16 -6.49
CA ILE A 79 -0.87 3.37 -5.40
C ILE A 79 -2.38 3.47 -5.49
N LEU A 80 -3.02 2.35 -5.81
CA LEU A 80 -4.45 2.32 -6.12
C LEU A 80 -5.31 2.05 -4.90
N ARG A 81 -4.84 1.18 -3.99
CA ARG A 81 -5.66 0.69 -2.90
C ARG A 81 -4.78 0.08 -1.82
N ILE A 82 -5.19 0.24 -0.55
CA ILE A 82 -4.54 -0.41 0.59
C ILE A 82 -5.65 -1.06 1.41
N TRP A 83 -5.48 -2.34 1.77
CA TRP A 83 -6.49 -3.07 2.52
C TRP A 83 -5.85 -4.11 3.41
N HIS A 84 -6.62 -4.55 4.41
CA HIS A 84 -6.16 -5.53 5.37
C HIS A 84 -6.25 -6.93 4.74
N GLY A 85 -5.14 -7.67 4.76
CA GLY A 85 -5.06 -8.98 4.12
C GLY A 85 -6.00 -10.03 4.69
N ALA A 86 -6.51 -9.81 5.92
CA ALA A 86 -7.48 -10.72 6.52
C ALA A 86 -8.92 -10.49 6.02
N GLN A 87 -9.17 -9.40 5.31
CA GLN A 87 -10.48 -9.16 4.71
C GLN A 87 -10.70 -10.14 3.57
N ASP A 88 -11.89 -10.71 3.51
CA ASP A 88 -12.23 -11.62 2.41
C ASP A 88 -12.69 -10.80 1.22
N TRP A 89 -11.78 -10.59 0.32
CA TRP A 89 -11.99 -9.80 -0.86
C TRP A 89 -12.11 -10.64 -2.13
N ARG A 90 -12.10 -11.93 -1.97
CA ARG A 90 -12.16 -12.87 -3.10
C ARG A 90 -13.54 -13.41 -3.32
#